data_50fc08c1bc130f603508ce22c4fff68e
#
_entry.id   50fc08c1bc130f603508ce22c4fff68e
#
_cell.length_a   1.000
_cell.length_b   1.000
_cell.length_c   1.000
_cell.angle_alpha   90.00
_cell.angle_beta   90.00
_cell.angle_gamma   90.00
#
_symmetry.space_group_name_H-M   'P 1'
#
loop_
_entity.id
_entity.type
_entity.pdbx_description
1 polymer ?
#
loop_
_entity_poly.entity_id
_entity_poly.type
_entity_poly.pdbx_seq_one_letter_code
_entity_poly.pdbx_strand_id
1 'polypeptide(L)'
;MNFVQRFTFLFSAPTFEAEDLEGLRVAEIIAAIQRMGFQVIRAPRIEDAEIAVQTDAAIGCLVVDWGKKGLEGKAASLINVMRRRGLEMPIVLLVRRKRFEDVPVEVLDFIDGYVFLVEETPEFIARNLVSRLTQYAETLKTPFFGALVD
;
A
#
# COMPACT_ATOMS: atom_id res chain seq x y z
N MET A 1 -19.61 -9.64 5.51
CA MET A 1 -18.50 -8.75 5.10
C MET A 1 -19.06 -7.35 4.91
N ASN A 2 -18.47 -6.36 5.59
CA ASN A 2 -18.91 -4.98 5.41
C ASN A 2 -18.30 -4.37 4.15
N PHE A 3 -18.74 -3.15 3.81
CA PHE A 3 -18.31 -2.47 2.58
C PHE A 3 -16.80 -2.30 2.52
N VAL A 4 -16.17 -1.94 3.64
CA VAL A 4 -14.73 -1.68 3.69
C VAL A 4 -13.92 -2.94 3.40
N GLN A 5 -14.38 -4.09 3.91
CA GLN A 5 -13.67 -5.36 3.74
C GLN A 5 -13.75 -5.93 2.32
N ARG A 6 -14.50 -5.30 1.44
CA ARG A 6 -14.50 -5.67 0.01
C ARG A 6 -13.24 -5.18 -0.70
N PHE A 7 -12.52 -4.23 -0.10
CA PHE A 7 -11.29 -3.71 -0.68
C PHE A 7 -10.10 -4.57 -0.26
N THR A 8 -9.12 -4.63 -1.14
CA THR A 8 -7.94 -5.47 -0.99
C THR A 8 -6.70 -4.61 -0.84
N PHE A 9 -5.76 -5.05 -0.02
CA PHE A 9 -4.42 -4.46 0.04
C PHE A 9 -3.53 -5.12 -1.00
N LEU A 10 -2.77 -4.31 -1.72
CA LEU A 10 -1.73 -4.81 -2.61
C LEU A 10 -0.37 -4.45 -2.04
N PHE A 11 0.43 -5.47 -1.73
CA PHE A 11 1.80 -5.29 -1.23
C PHE A 11 2.78 -5.53 -2.36
N SER A 12 3.48 -4.48 -2.76
CA SER A 12 4.61 -4.58 -3.67
C SER A 12 5.89 -4.60 -2.82
N ALA A 13 6.34 -5.81 -2.48
CA ALA A 13 7.44 -5.97 -1.54
C ALA A 13 8.32 -7.15 -1.96
N PRO A 14 9.44 -6.88 -2.66
CA PRO A 14 10.33 -7.94 -3.15
C PRO A 14 10.96 -8.79 -2.05
N THR A 15 10.91 -8.33 -0.81
CA THR A 15 11.51 -9.03 0.33
C THR A 15 10.72 -10.25 0.78
N PHE A 16 9.58 -10.56 0.17
CA PHE A 16 8.77 -11.72 0.56
C PHE A 16 9.54 -13.04 0.52
N GLU A 17 10.49 -13.14 -0.38
CA GLU A 17 11.28 -14.36 -0.56
C GLU A 17 12.54 -14.37 0.29
N ALA A 18 12.83 -13.27 0.97
CA ALA A 18 14.03 -13.17 1.79
C ALA A 18 13.78 -13.74 3.18
N GLU A 19 14.74 -14.54 3.67
CA GLU A 19 14.69 -15.06 5.04
C GLU A 19 15.28 -14.06 6.03
N ASP A 20 15.23 -12.78 5.72
CA ASP A 20 15.74 -11.75 6.59
C ASP A 20 14.64 -11.19 7.50
N LEU A 21 15.05 -10.39 8.48
CA LEU A 21 14.14 -9.79 9.44
C LEU A 21 13.11 -8.89 8.79
N GLU A 22 13.49 -8.19 7.72
CA GLU A 22 12.58 -7.29 7.03
C GLU A 22 11.46 -8.07 6.31
N GLY A 23 11.82 -9.18 5.67
CA GLY A 23 10.83 -10.05 5.04
C GLY A 23 9.87 -10.64 6.05
N LEU A 24 10.36 -11.04 7.22
CA LEU A 24 9.52 -11.53 8.31
C LEU A 24 8.59 -10.44 8.82
N ARG A 25 9.06 -9.21 8.92
CA ARG A 25 8.23 -8.07 9.34
C ARG A 25 7.08 -7.84 8.36
N VAL A 26 7.37 -7.87 7.07
CA VAL A 26 6.32 -7.70 6.04
C VAL A 26 5.28 -8.82 6.19
N ALA A 27 5.73 -10.06 6.37
CA ALA A 27 4.81 -11.19 6.54
C ALA A 27 3.94 -11.02 7.79
N GLU A 28 4.50 -10.53 8.90
CA GLU A 28 3.75 -10.28 10.12
C GLU A 28 2.71 -9.18 9.95
N ILE A 29 3.05 -8.12 9.19
CA ILE A 29 2.11 -7.05 8.88
C ILE A 29 0.94 -7.60 8.08
N ILE A 30 1.23 -8.37 7.04
CA ILE A 30 0.20 -8.98 6.21
C ILE A 30 -0.70 -9.88 7.04
N ALA A 31 -0.13 -10.73 7.90
CA ALA A 31 -0.90 -11.60 8.75
C ALA A 31 -1.83 -10.80 9.68
N ALA A 32 -1.34 -9.69 10.24
CA ALA A 32 -2.15 -8.84 11.10
C ALA A 32 -3.33 -8.22 10.33
N ILE A 33 -3.11 -7.77 9.10
CA ILE A 33 -4.17 -7.24 8.25
C ILE A 33 -5.21 -8.31 7.95
N GLN A 34 -4.77 -9.53 7.64
CA GLN A 34 -5.68 -10.65 7.35
C GLN A 34 -6.51 -11.01 8.57
N ARG A 35 -5.94 -10.95 9.76
CA ARG A 35 -6.69 -11.21 11.00
C ARG A 35 -7.77 -10.14 11.23
N MET A 36 -7.61 -8.95 10.67
CA MET A 36 -8.62 -7.89 10.75
C MET A 36 -9.73 -8.05 9.69
N GLY A 37 -9.67 -9.12 8.89
CA GLY A 37 -10.72 -9.46 7.95
C GLY A 37 -10.51 -8.95 6.52
N PHE A 38 -9.31 -8.47 6.20
CA PHE A 38 -9.02 -7.94 4.87
C PHE A 38 -8.22 -8.93 4.03
N GLN A 39 -8.44 -8.87 2.73
CA GLN A 39 -7.66 -9.64 1.77
C GLN A 39 -6.39 -8.88 1.41
N VAL A 40 -5.32 -9.63 1.18
CA VAL A 40 -4.03 -9.07 0.77
C VAL A 40 -3.52 -9.81 -0.45
N ILE A 41 -3.18 -9.07 -1.47
CA ILE A 41 -2.49 -9.58 -2.65
C ILE A 41 -1.01 -9.28 -2.49
N ARG A 42 -0.18 -10.29 -2.67
CA ARG A 42 1.27 -10.16 -2.63
C ARG A 42 1.81 -10.07 -4.05
N ALA A 43 2.61 -9.07 -4.32
CA ALA A 43 3.29 -8.93 -5.60
C ALA A 43 4.78 -8.75 -5.32
N PRO A 44 5.58 -9.83 -5.32
CA PRO A 44 7.01 -9.70 -5.04
C PRO A 44 7.76 -8.96 -6.14
N ARG A 45 7.21 -8.92 -7.35
CA ARG A 45 7.77 -8.17 -8.45
C ARG A 45 6.92 -6.94 -8.72
N ILE A 46 7.59 -5.82 -8.99
CA ILE A 46 6.88 -4.55 -9.26
C ILE A 46 6.01 -4.66 -10.50
N GLU A 47 6.44 -5.43 -11.50
CA GLU A 47 5.68 -5.66 -12.71
C GLU A 47 4.33 -6.32 -12.40
N ASP A 48 4.31 -7.25 -11.45
CA ASP A 48 3.07 -7.90 -11.04
C ASP A 48 2.13 -6.93 -10.32
N ALA A 49 2.69 -6.03 -9.51
CA ALA A 49 1.91 -4.98 -8.85
C ALA A 49 1.29 -4.04 -9.89
N GLU A 50 2.04 -3.69 -10.91
CA GLU A 50 1.54 -2.82 -11.98
C GLU A 50 0.35 -3.45 -12.70
N ILE A 51 0.45 -4.75 -13.01
CA ILE A 51 -0.66 -5.46 -13.63
C ILE A 51 -1.88 -5.49 -12.70
N ALA A 52 -1.65 -5.77 -11.42
CA ALA A 52 -2.75 -5.88 -10.46
C ALA A 52 -3.52 -4.57 -10.33
N VAL A 53 -2.84 -3.42 -10.24
CA VAL A 53 -3.54 -2.13 -10.10
C VAL A 53 -4.32 -1.77 -11.34
N GLN A 54 -3.96 -2.32 -12.50
CA GLN A 54 -4.67 -2.07 -13.75
C GLN A 54 -5.87 -2.97 -13.95
N THR A 55 -5.86 -4.15 -13.34
CA THR A 55 -6.85 -5.19 -13.62
C THR A 55 -7.81 -5.45 -12.46
N ASP A 56 -7.48 -5.05 -11.24
CA ASP A 56 -8.30 -5.32 -10.07
C ASP A 56 -8.81 -4.01 -9.46
N ALA A 57 -10.08 -3.71 -9.72
CA ALA A 57 -10.71 -2.49 -9.21
C ALA A 57 -10.98 -2.54 -7.71
N ALA A 58 -10.83 -3.70 -7.07
CA ALA A 58 -11.05 -3.83 -5.63
C ALA A 58 -9.84 -3.41 -4.80
N ILE A 59 -8.70 -3.11 -5.42
CA ILE A 59 -7.53 -2.67 -4.67
C ILE A 59 -7.82 -1.30 -4.06
N GLY A 60 -7.75 -1.23 -2.74
CA GLY A 60 -8.04 -0.02 -1.97
C GLY A 60 -6.85 0.60 -1.27
N CYS A 61 -5.69 -0.03 -1.33
CA CYS A 61 -4.46 0.52 -0.76
C CYS A 61 -3.27 -0.21 -1.38
N LEU A 62 -2.30 0.57 -1.86
CA LEU A 62 -1.02 0.03 -2.33
C LEU A 62 0.04 0.29 -1.27
N VAL A 63 0.72 -0.77 -0.86
CA VAL A 63 1.85 -0.70 0.08
C VAL A 63 3.11 -1.07 -0.67
N VAL A 64 4.07 -0.16 -0.71
CA VAL A 64 5.30 -0.33 -1.48
C VAL A 64 6.48 -0.42 -0.52
N ASP A 65 7.26 -1.50 -0.63
CA ASP A 65 8.51 -1.62 0.11
C ASP A 65 9.55 -0.72 -0.56
N TRP A 66 9.86 0.39 0.10
CA TRP A 66 10.85 1.34 -0.39
C TRP A 66 12.15 1.17 0.39
N GLY A 67 13.19 0.84 -0.28
CA GLY A 67 14.48 0.68 0.36
C GLY A 67 15.26 -0.53 -0.13
N LYS A 68 14.67 -1.30 -1.04
CA LYS A 68 15.40 -2.37 -1.69
C LYS A 68 16.33 -1.73 -2.73
N LYS A 69 17.62 -1.85 -2.49
CA LYS A 69 18.63 -1.23 -3.35
C LYS A 69 18.47 -1.68 -4.80
N GLY A 70 18.43 -0.71 -5.70
CA GLY A 70 18.30 -0.98 -7.13
C GLY A 70 16.86 -1.07 -7.62
N LEU A 71 15.86 -1.02 -6.75
CA LEU A 71 14.45 -1.11 -7.15
C LEU A 71 13.69 0.19 -6.97
N GLU A 72 14.32 1.23 -6.42
CA GLU A 72 13.65 2.51 -6.14
C GLU A 72 13.08 3.15 -7.41
N GLY A 73 13.83 3.07 -8.51
CA GLY A 73 13.36 3.62 -9.79
C GLY A 73 12.10 2.95 -10.31
N LYS A 74 12.02 1.64 -10.18
CA LYS A 74 10.82 0.89 -10.59
C LYS A 74 9.64 1.20 -9.67
N ALA A 75 9.88 1.32 -8.37
CA ALA A 75 8.84 1.67 -7.42
C ALA A 75 8.30 3.07 -7.69
N ALA A 76 9.18 4.03 -7.97
CA ALA A 76 8.78 5.39 -8.32
C ALA A 76 7.95 5.40 -9.60
N SER A 77 8.34 4.60 -10.59
CA SER A 77 7.61 4.48 -11.84
C SER A 77 6.21 3.92 -11.64
N LEU A 78 6.06 2.90 -10.81
CA LEU A 78 4.75 2.34 -10.48
C LEU A 78 3.83 3.41 -9.87
N ILE A 79 4.33 4.15 -8.90
CA ILE A 79 3.57 5.20 -8.22
C ILE A 79 3.15 6.27 -9.23
N ASN A 80 4.06 6.69 -10.09
CA ASN A 80 3.80 7.69 -11.11
C ASN A 80 2.73 7.23 -12.09
N VAL A 81 2.82 5.98 -12.57
CA VAL A 81 1.82 5.41 -13.49
C VAL A 81 0.45 5.42 -12.86
N MET A 82 0.34 5.03 -11.60
CA MET A 82 -0.95 5.02 -10.90
C MET A 82 -1.57 6.42 -10.84
N ARG A 83 -0.79 7.41 -10.47
CA ARG A 83 -1.31 8.78 -10.35
C ARG A 83 -1.66 9.39 -11.70
N ARG A 84 -0.89 9.08 -12.73
CA ARG A 84 -1.21 9.53 -14.09
C ARG A 84 -2.51 8.95 -14.62
N ARG A 85 -2.87 7.76 -14.18
CA ARG A 85 -4.13 7.12 -14.56
C ARG A 85 -5.31 7.60 -13.73
N GLY A 86 -5.08 8.49 -12.78
CA GLY A 86 -6.14 9.00 -11.93
C GLY A 86 -6.59 8.05 -10.83
N LEU A 87 -5.78 7.05 -10.51
CA LEU A 87 -6.08 6.15 -9.40
C LEU A 87 -5.79 6.86 -8.10
N GLU A 88 -6.81 6.98 -7.25
CA GLU A 88 -6.75 7.80 -6.04
C GLU A 88 -6.60 6.99 -4.76
N MET A 89 -6.50 5.66 -4.85
CA MET A 89 -6.32 4.84 -3.67
C MET A 89 -5.05 5.25 -2.92
N PRO A 90 -5.03 5.10 -1.58
CA PRO A 90 -3.84 5.45 -0.81
C PRO A 90 -2.64 4.61 -1.21
N ILE A 91 -1.49 5.27 -1.25
CA ILE A 91 -0.19 4.66 -1.46
C ILE A 91 0.63 4.93 -0.21
N VAL A 92 1.11 3.87 0.43
CA VAL A 92 1.92 3.97 1.65
C VAL A 92 3.25 3.28 1.42
N LEU A 93 4.34 3.96 1.79
CA LEU A 93 5.67 3.37 1.69
C LEU A 93 6.06 2.69 3.00
N LEU A 94 6.66 1.51 2.89
CA LEU A 94 7.40 0.91 3.98
C LEU A 94 8.85 1.38 3.81
N VAL A 95 9.33 2.19 4.74
CA VAL A 95 10.63 2.81 4.61
C VAL A 95 11.53 2.43 5.78
N ARG A 96 12.84 2.60 5.59
CA ARG A 96 13.83 2.48 6.66
C ARG A 96 14.24 3.89 7.06
N ARG A 97 14.28 4.14 8.36
CA ARG A 97 14.59 5.48 8.87
C ARG A 97 15.89 6.03 8.28
N LYS A 98 16.89 5.18 8.16
CA LYS A 98 18.21 5.60 7.65
C LYS A 98 18.20 6.03 6.19
N ARG A 99 17.15 5.64 5.44
CA ARG A 99 17.08 5.90 4.00
C ARG A 99 15.87 6.74 3.62
N PHE A 100 15.19 7.30 4.61
CA PHE A 100 14.03 8.13 4.33
C PHE A 100 14.38 9.35 3.51
N GLU A 101 15.55 9.95 3.77
CA GLU A 101 16.00 11.13 3.04
C GLU A 101 16.28 10.85 1.55
N ASP A 102 16.43 9.57 1.19
CA ASP A 102 16.69 9.18 -0.18
C ASP A 102 15.41 9.11 -1.02
N VAL A 103 14.23 9.26 -0.39
CA VAL A 103 12.96 9.24 -1.13
C VAL A 103 12.82 10.55 -1.91
N PRO A 104 12.70 10.48 -3.24
CA PRO A 104 12.57 11.70 -4.04
C PRO A 104 11.33 12.51 -3.67
N VAL A 105 11.44 13.84 -3.76
CA VAL A 105 10.32 14.74 -3.47
C VAL A 105 9.12 14.42 -4.36
N GLU A 106 9.35 14.07 -5.62
CA GLU A 106 8.28 13.73 -6.57
C GLU A 106 7.48 12.52 -6.09
N VAL A 107 8.14 11.56 -5.45
CA VAL A 107 7.46 10.39 -4.89
C VAL A 107 6.63 10.81 -3.68
N LEU A 108 7.19 11.64 -2.81
CA LEU A 108 6.49 12.12 -1.62
C LEU A 108 5.21 12.87 -1.98
N ASP A 109 5.18 13.57 -3.11
CA ASP A 109 4.00 14.30 -3.55
C ASP A 109 2.86 13.37 -3.97
N PHE A 110 3.16 12.15 -4.33
CA PHE A 110 2.17 11.19 -4.84
C PHE A 110 1.68 10.17 -3.81
N ILE A 111 2.35 10.08 -2.67
CA ILE A 111 1.98 9.10 -1.64
C ILE A 111 1.12 9.73 -0.55
N ASP A 112 0.38 8.89 0.15
CA ASP A 112 -0.49 9.32 1.24
C ASP A 112 0.18 9.20 2.58
N GLY A 113 1.26 8.44 2.67
CA GLY A 113 1.98 8.31 3.92
C GLY A 113 3.11 7.29 3.82
N TYR A 114 3.78 7.13 4.94
CA TYR A 114 4.87 6.17 5.07
C TYR A 114 4.88 5.65 6.50
N VAL A 115 5.45 4.46 6.68
CA VAL A 115 5.68 3.87 8.00
C VAL A 115 7.10 3.32 8.05
N PHE A 116 7.68 3.30 9.24
CA PHE A 116 9.02 2.76 9.45
C PHE A 116 8.93 1.27 9.75
N LEU A 117 9.31 0.46 8.78
CA LEU A 117 9.14 -0.98 8.79
C LEU A 117 9.72 -1.66 10.03
N VAL A 118 10.90 -1.21 10.46
CA VAL A 118 11.65 -1.87 11.54
C VAL A 118 11.31 -1.27 12.91
N GLU A 119 11.10 0.04 12.99
CA GLU A 119 10.93 0.75 14.25
C GLU A 119 9.52 0.63 14.82
N GLU A 120 8.52 0.46 13.97
CA GLU A 120 7.13 0.34 14.40
C GLU A 120 6.72 -1.13 14.46
N THR A 121 5.77 -1.46 15.34
CA THR A 121 5.32 -2.85 15.45
C THR A 121 4.46 -3.24 14.25
N PRO A 122 4.46 -4.53 13.86
CA PRO A 122 3.59 -4.98 12.77
C PRO A 122 2.11 -4.67 13.01
N GLU A 123 1.64 -4.77 14.26
CA GLU A 123 0.25 -4.48 14.59
C GLU A 123 -0.08 -3.00 14.41
N PHE A 124 0.84 -2.11 14.82
CA PHE A 124 0.65 -0.68 14.63
C PHE A 124 0.61 -0.35 13.14
N ILE A 125 1.53 -0.91 12.36
CA ILE A 125 1.57 -0.68 10.91
C ILE A 125 0.28 -1.17 10.27
N ALA A 126 -0.16 -2.38 10.63
CA ALA A 126 -1.40 -2.96 10.08
C ALA A 126 -2.60 -2.05 10.36
N ARG A 127 -2.73 -1.56 11.59
CA ARG A 127 -3.84 -0.67 11.95
C ARG A 127 -3.78 0.65 11.20
N ASN A 128 -2.58 1.19 11.01
CA ASN A 128 -2.41 2.41 10.22
C ASN A 128 -2.88 2.21 8.77
N LEU A 129 -2.48 1.09 8.17
CA LEU A 129 -2.87 0.77 6.80
C LEU A 129 -4.38 0.55 6.67
N VAL A 130 -4.97 -0.17 7.61
CA VAL A 130 -6.43 -0.42 7.61
C VAL A 130 -7.18 0.91 7.76
N SER A 131 -6.70 1.81 8.60
CA SER A 131 -7.31 3.12 8.77
C SER A 131 -7.31 3.90 7.46
N ARG A 132 -6.21 3.87 6.72
CA ARG A 132 -6.12 4.59 5.44
C ARG A 132 -7.03 4.00 4.38
N LEU A 133 -7.10 2.68 4.28
CA LEU A 133 -8.02 2.02 3.36
C LEU A 133 -9.47 2.35 3.73
N THR A 134 -9.78 2.32 5.00
CA THR A 134 -11.13 2.61 5.50
C THR A 134 -11.55 4.02 5.12
N GLN A 135 -10.68 5.00 5.34
CA GLN A 135 -10.98 6.39 4.99
C GLN A 135 -11.22 6.55 3.49
N TYR A 136 -10.40 5.90 2.68
CA TYR A 136 -10.58 5.94 1.23
C TYR A 136 -11.92 5.31 0.82
N ALA A 137 -12.24 4.14 1.36
CA ALA A 137 -13.50 3.45 1.04
C ALA A 137 -14.71 4.32 1.41
N GLU A 138 -14.63 5.03 2.52
CA GLU A 138 -15.70 5.91 2.97
C GLU A 138 -15.87 7.12 2.04
N THR A 139 -14.78 7.64 1.47
CA THR A 139 -14.89 8.73 0.51
C THR A 139 -15.60 8.28 -0.78
N LEU A 140 -15.45 7.01 -1.15
CA LEU A 140 -16.15 6.48 -2.32
C LEU A 140 -17.65 6.36 -2.09
N LYS A 141 -18.08 6.13 -0.85
CA LYS A 141 -19.50 6.11 -0.50
C LYS A 141 -20.14 7.48 -0.60
N THR A 142 -19.46 8.50 -0.10
CA THR A 142 -20.02 9.84 0.06
C THR A 142 -20.46 10.49 -1.26
N PRO A 143 -19.64 10.50 -2.32
CA PRO A 143 -20.08 11.06 -3.60
C PRO A 143 -21.30 10.38 -4.19
N PHE A 144 -21.40 9.05 -4.03
CA PHE A 144 -22.54 8.29 -4.52
C PHE A 144 -23.82 8.71 -3.81
N PHE A 145 -23.77 8.83 -2.49
CA PHE A 145 -24.91 9.28 -1.71
C PHE A 145 -25.34 10.70 -2.06
N GLY A 146 -24.36 11.58 -2.26
CA GLY A 146 -24.65 12.96 -2.68
C GLY A 146 -25.39 13.01 -4.01
N ALA A 147 -25.00 12.19 -4.95
CA ALA A 147 -25.64 12.13 -6.26
C ALA A 147 -27.09 11.62 -6.16
N LEU A 148 -27.36 10.72 -5.22
CA LEU A 148 -28.71 10.18 -5.04
C LEU A 148 -29.64 11.15 -4.31
N VAL A 149 -29.10 11.97 -3.45
CA VAL A 149 -29.90 12.91 -2.64
C VAL A 149 -30.22 14.17 -3.42
N ASP A 150 -29.35 14.57 -4.31
CA ASP A 150 -29.54 15.76 -5.13
C ASP A 150 -30.42 15.45 -6.35
#